data_8dae594e23c317a7ce2d45a44f5a891e
#
_entry.id   8dae594e23c317a7ce2d45a44f5a891e
#
_cell.length_a   1.000
_cell.length_b   1.000
_cell.length_c   1.000
_cell.angle_alpha   90.00
_cell.angle_beta   90.00
_cell.angle_gamma   90.00
#
_symmetry.space_group_name_H-M   'P 1'
#
loop_
_entity.id
_entity.type
_entity.pdbx_description
1 polymer ?
#
loop_
_entity_poly.entity_id
_entity_poly.type
_entity_poly.pdbx_seq_one_letter_code
_entity_poly.pdbx_strand_id
1 'polypeptide(L)'
;MTFVSDNFGSSKLADRFGVKGYPAVFVDDILVACPRDFGYFREKIGLGRYAPWQNAENQAKFKADLTHMIDLILAGKKDIALRESPATGKALNQLAALPRLALTDLNGQPLTSEQLAGRAVMVEFWATWCPPCRSTLDWLGELKSKYGDKLAILALAVESPEDKIHSVAASLSPGLRVAITDAATAEAFGNITSVPTMFLFDRSGKTARVVYGAPPDLHAQVAEVLDSLVD
;
A
#
# COMPACT_ATOMS: atom_id res chain seq x y z
N MET A 1 10.44 26.46 -8.77
CA MET A 1 9.79 25.15 -8.58
C MET A 1 10.90 24.11 -8.52
N THR A 2 11.11 23.49 -7.38
CA THR A 2 12.17 22.49 -7.23
C THR A 2 11.52 21.11 -7.33
N PHE A 3 11.87 20.36 -8.35
CA PHE A 3 11.49 18.94 -8.43
C PHE A 3 12.54 18.11 -7.72
N VAL A 4 12.13 17.41 -6.68
CA VAL A 4 12.98 16.43 -6.02
C VAL A 4 12.40 15.06 -6.31
N SER A 5 13.15 14.24 -7.05
CA SER A 5 12.84 12.82 -7.14
C SER A 5 13.58 12.12 -6.01
N ASP A 6 12.83 11.47 -5.15
CA ASP A 6 13.40 10.60 -4.12
C ASP A 6 13.51 9.19 -4.71
N ASN A 7 14.70 8.64 -4.71
CA ASN A 7 14.91 7.23 -5.00
C ASN A 7 14.66 6.43 -3.73
N PHE A 8 14.10 5.25 -3.85
CA PHE A 8 13.94 4.29 -2.76
C PHE A 8 15.23 4.23 -1.93
N GLY A 9 15.21 4.81 -0.73
CA GLY A 9 16.34 4.80 0.19
C GLY A 9 16.81 6.16 0.73
N SER A 10 16.29 7.30 0.25
CA SER A 10 16.55 8.60 0.88
C SER A 10 15.31 9.12 1.61
N SER A 11 15.00 8.50 2.73
CA SER A 11 13.77 8.71 3.51
C SER A 11 13.59 10.14 4.05
N LYS A 12 14.65 10.94 4.13
CA LYS A 12 14.63 12.25 4.80
C LYS A 12 13.57 13.23 4.28
N LEU A 13 13.30 13.24 2.97
CA LEU A 13 12.27 14.12 2.39
C LEU A 13 10.89 13.52 2.57
N ALA A 14 10.72 12.23 2.31
CA ALA A 14 9.46 11.53 2.50
C ALA A 14 9.00 11.63 3.96
N ASP A 15 9.92 11.45 4.92
CA ASP A 15 9.65 11.57 6.35
C ASP A 15 9.28 13.00 6.73
N ARG A 16 10.06 14.00 6.24
CA ARG A 16 9.79 15.42 6.49
C ARG A 16 8.38 15.83 6.05
N PHE A 17 7.94 15.35 4.89
CA PHE A 17 6.62 15.66 4.34
C PHE A 17 5.54 14.64 4.73
N GLY A 18 5.85 13.62 5.52
CA GLY A 18 4.90 12.59 5.93
C GLY A 18 4.30 11.84 4.76
N VAL A 19 5.07 11.58 3.70
CA VAL A 19 4.59 10.92 2.48
C VAL A 19 4.15 9.50 2.79
N LYS A 20 2.88 9.19 2.47
CA LYS A 20 2.25 7.87 2.71
C LYS A 20 2.10 7.04 1.44
N GLY A 21 2.49 7.56 0.29
CA GLY A 21 2.42 6.85 -0.99
C GLY A 21 2.93 7.72 -2.15
N TYR A 22 3.23 7.09 -3.27
CA TYR A 22 3.77 7.72 -4.47
C TYR A 22 2.83 7.54 -5.66
N PRO A 23 2.72 8.54 -6.55
CA PRO A 23 3.36 9.84 -6.51
C PRO A 23 2.69 10.79 -5.51
N ALA A 24 3.45 11.71 -4.93
CA ALA A 24 2.95 12.80 -4.10
C ALA A 24 3.54 14.13 -4.57
N VAL A 25 2.71 15.15 -4.72
CA VAL A 25 3.12 16.48 -5.16
C VAL A 25 2.86 17.47 -4.04
N PHE A 26 3.90 18.20 -3.66
CA PHE A 26 3.83 19.25 -2.65
C PHE A 26 4.14 20.60 -3.27
N VAL A 27 3.43 21.62 -2.85
CA VAL A 27 3.72 23.02 -3.14
C VAL A 27 3.72 23.76 -1.81
N ASP A 28 4.82 24.39 -1.47
CA ASP A 28 4.98 25.17 -0.25
C ASP A 28 4.57 24.39 1.03
N ASP A 29 5.04 23.16 1.14
CA ASP A 29 4.76 22.19 2.21
C ASP A 29 3.29 21.68 2.29
N ILE A 30 2.44 22.05 1.34
CA ILE A 30 1.06 21.57 1.25
C ILE A 30 0.99 20.44 0.22
N LEU A 31 0.45 19.29 0.61
CA LEU A 31 0.17 18.19 -0.32
C LEU A 31 -0.94 18.61 -1.28
N VAL A 32 -0.65 18.71 -2.56
CA VAL A 32 -1.60 19.16 -3.60
C VAL A 32 -2.10 18.01 -4.47
N ALA A 33 -1.40 16.88 -4.51
CA ALA A 33 -1.85 15.68 -5.19
C ALA A 33 -1.22 14.42 -4.54
N CYS A 34 -1.99 13.35 -4.51
CA CYS A 34 -1.58 12.05 -3.97
C CYS A 34 -1.98 10.91 -4.92
N PRO A 35 -1.57 9.67 -4.69
CA PRO A 35 -1.80 8.56 -5.62
C PRO A 35 -3.24 8.39 -6.11
N ARG A 36 -4.25 8.61 -5.25
CA ARG A 36 -5.67 8.50 -5.62
C ARG A 36 -6.09 9.49 -6.72
N ASP A 37 -5.40 10.62 -6.83
CA ASP A 37 -5.72 11.67 -7.81
C ASP A 37 -5.25 11.28 -9.22
N PHE A 38 -4.39 10.27 -9.30
CA PHE A 38 -3.92 9.66 -10.54
C PHE A 38 -4.82 8.49 -11.00
N GLY A 39 -5.98 8.29 -10.36
CA GLY A 39 -6.95 7.27 -10.76
C GLY A 39 -6.54 5.84 -10.44
N TYR A 40 -5.71 5.66 -9.42
CA TYR A 40 -5.25 4.34 -8.98
C TYR A 40 -6.43 3.45 -8.61
N PHE A 41 -6.48 2.23 -9.15
CA PHE A 41 -7.50 1.20 -8.91
C PHE A 41 -8.97 1.61 -9.17
N ARG A 42 -9.25 2.71 -9.85
CA ARG A 42 -10.64 3.11 -10.13
C ARG A 42 -11.27 2.44 -11.36
N GLU A 43 -10.49 1.81 -12.21
CA GLU A 43 -11.00 1.17 -13.41
C GLU A 43 -10.49 -0.26 -13.59
N LYS A 44 -11.27 -1.02 -14.36
CA LYS A 44 -11.17 -2.47 -14.59
C LYS A 44 -9.73 -2.98 -14.67
N ILE A 45 -9.48 -3.99 -13.86
CA ILE A 45 -8.35 -4.90 -13.91
C ILE A 45 -7.94 -5.20 -15.37
N GLY A 46 -6.69 -4.95 -15.69
CA GLY A 46 -6.09 -5.34 -16.97
C GLY A 46 -5.47 -4.22 -17.80
N LEU A 47 -5.62 -2.95 -17.40
CA LEU A 47 -5.12 -1.81 -18.17
C LEU A 47 -3.73 -1.28 -17.75
N GLY A 48 -3.09 -1.91 -16.77
CA GLY A 48 -1.80 -1.47 -16.26
C GLY A 48 -1.90 -0.26 -15.30
N ARG A 49 -0.90 -0.13 -14.46
CA ARG A 49 -0.83 0.82 -13.32
C ARG A 49 -1.13 2.27 -13.65
N TYR A 50 -0.77 2.71 -14.86
CA TYR A 50 -0.94 4.11 -15.31
C TYR A 50 -2.05 4.28 -16.34
N ALA A 51 -2.84 3.24 -16.61
CA ALA A 51 -3.92 3.32 -17.59
C ALA A 51 -4.97 4.38 -17.23
N PRO A 52 -5.42 4.54 -15.96
CA PRO A 52 -6.29 5.64 -15.58
C PRO A 52 -5.66 7.02 -15.83
N TRP A 53 -4.35 7.15 -15.64
CA TRP A 53 -3.62 8.39 -15.94
C TRP A 53 -3.56 8.69 -17.44
N GLN A 54 -3.57 7.68 -18.29
CA GLN A 54 -3.56 7.85 -19.75
C GLN A 54 -4.91 8.34 -20.30
N ASN A 55 -5.98 8.28 -19.51
CA ASN A 55 -7.27 8.83 -19.88
C ASN A 55 -7.23 10.36 -19.91
N ALA A 56 -7.61 10.96 -21.03
CA ALA A 56 -7.56 12.41 -21.24
C ALA A 56 -8.43 13.19 -20.24
N GLU A 57 -9.58 12.63 -19.84
CA GLU A 57 -10.48 13.25 -18.86
C GLU A 57 -9.84 13.28 -17.47
N ASN A 58 -9.26 12.17 -17.02
CA ASN A 58 -8.54 12.09 -15.76
C ASN A 58 -7.34 13.05 -15.73
N GLN A 59 -6.61 13.17 -16.85
CA GLN A 59 -5.52 14.13 -16.95
C GLN A 59 -6.00 15.58 -16.88
N ALA A 60 -7.11 15.90 -17.55
CA ALA A 60 -7.70 17.23 -17.51
C ALA A 60 -8.16 17.59 -16.09
N LYS A 61 -8.85 16.65 -15.42
CA LYS A 61 -9.28 16.82 -14.03
C LYS A 61 -8.08 17.03 -13.11
N PHE A 62 -7.07 16.19 -13.19
CA PHE A 62 -5.85 16.33 -12.38
C PHE A 62 -5.17 17.68 -12.58
N LYS A 63 -5.04 18.12 -13.85
CA LYS A 63 -4.47 19.44 -14.14
C LYS A 63 -5.29 20.57 -13.51
N ALA A 64 -6.61 20.50 -13.62
CA ALA A 64 -7.50 21.52 -13.05
C ALA A 64 -7.39 21.56 -11.51
N ASP A 65 -7.44 20.42 -10.85
CA ASP A 65 -7.32 20.32 -9.40
C ASP A 65 -5.94 20.83 -8.92
N LEU A 66 -4.86 20.43 -9.60
CA LEU A 66 -3.50 20.90 -9.28
C LEU A 66 -3.35 22.41 -9.49
N THR A 67 -3.87 22.95 -10.61
CA THR A 67 -3.84 24.39 -10.90
C THR A 67 -4.59 25.17 -9.83
N HIS A 68 -5.79 24.70 -9.47
CA HIS A 68 -6.60 25.33 -8.39
C HIS A 68 -5.81 25.41 -7.08
N MET A 69 -5.18 24.32 -6.66
CA MET A 69 -4.40 24.30 -5.43
C MET A 69 -3.19 25.26 -5.50
N ILE A 70 -2.49 25.29 -6.63
CA ILE A 70 -1.39 26.22 -6.84
C ILE A 70 -1.86 27.67 -6.78
N ASP A 71 -2.97 28.01 -7.44
CA ASP A 71 -3.53 29.35 -7.46
C ASP A 71 -3.95 29.81 -6.05
N LEU A 72 -4.53 28.94 -5.23
CA LEU A 72 -4.83 29.23 -3.84
C LEU A 72 -3.55 29.58 -3.04
N ILE A 73 -2.49 28.80 -3.22
CA ILE A 73 -1.21 29.02 -2.51
C ILE A 73 -0.57 30.34 -2.97
N LEU A 74 -0.54 30.60 -4.28
CA LEU A 74 0.03 31.84 -4.83
C LEU A 74 -0.78 33.10 -4.43
N ALA A 75 -2.10 32.96 -4.27
CA ALA A 75 -2.97 34.02 -3.76
C ALA A 75 -2.87 34.23 -2.25
N GLY A 76 -1.97 33.52 -1.54
CA GLY A 76 -1.80 33.61 -0.09
C GLY A 76 -2.93 32.94 0.71
N LYS A 77 -3.83 32.19 0.06
CA LYS A 77 -4.97 31.49 0.68
C LYS A 77 -4.58 30.09 1.19
N LYS A 78 -3.46 29.99 1.91
CA LYS A 78 -2.92 28.72 2.39
C LYS A 78 -3.85 27.96 3.32
N ASP A 79 -4.66 28.66 4.09
CA ASP A 79 -5.67 28.06 4.98
C ASP A 79 -6.77 27.32 4.21
N ILE A 80 -7.14 27.82 3.02
CA ILE A 80 -8.10 27.15 2.12
C ILE A 80 -7.40 25.96 1.47
N ALA A 81 -6.19 26.14 0.92
CA ALA A 81 -5.43 25.07 0.31
C ALA A 81 -5.18 23.92 1.28
N LEU A 82 -4.89 24.20 2.56
CA LEU A 82 -4.75 23.16 3.60
C LEU A 82 -6.05 22.40 3.83
N ARG A 83 -7.20 23.06 3.84
CA ARG A 83 -8.51 22.39 4.01
C ARG A 83 -8.88 21.51 2.81
N GLU A 84 -8.52 21.93 1.62
CA GLU A 84 -8.80 21.20 0.38
C GLU A 84 -7.71 20.17 0.05
N SER A 85 -6.58 20.20 0.75
CA SER A 85 -5.48 19.25 0.56
C SER A 85 -5.97 17.81 0.70
N PRO A 86 -5.50 16.89 -0.17
CA PRO A 86 -5.75 15.47 -0.01
C PRO A 86 -5.35 14.91 1.37
N ALA A 87 -4.45 15.57 2.06
CA ALA A 87 -4.03 15.19 3.41
C ALA A 87 -5.11 15.46 4.47
N THR A 88 -5.98 16.47 4.24
CA THR A 88 -7.08 16.81 5.16
C THR A 88 -8.37 16.06 4.85
N GLY A 89 -8.55 15.63 3.60
CA GLY A 89 -9.64 14.75 3.22
C GLY A 89 -9.42 13.35 3.80
N LYS A 90 -10.09 13.04 4.93
CA LYS A 90 -10.05 11.75 5.67
C LYS A 90 -8.68 11.10 5.54
N ALA A 91 -7.88 11.19 6.58
CA ALA A 91 -6.61 10.44 6.69
C ALA A 91 -6.77 9.14 5.92
N LEU A 92 -5.87 8.84 4.98
CA LEU A 92 -5.82 7.57 4.24
C LEU A 92 -6.35 6.55 5.21
N ASN A 93 -7.56 6.03 5.00
CA ASN A 93 -8.35 5.38 6.03
C ASN A 93 -7.40 4.61 6.91
N GLN A 94 -7.19 5.06 8.16
CA GLN A 94 -6.47 4.24 9.11
C GLN A 94 -7.36 3.03 9.24
N LEU A 95 -7.03 2.00 8.47
CA LEU A 95 -7.75 0.77 8.48
C LEU A 95 -7.78 0.31 9.93
N ALA A 96 -8.93 0.40 10.57
CA ALA A 96 -9.04 0.16 12.02
C ALA A 96 -8.87 -1.32 12.34
N ALA A 97 -9.25 -2.18 11.39
CA ALA A 97 -9.22 -3.63 11.58
C ALA A 97 -9.07 -4.37 10.23
N LEU A 98 -8.67 -5.62 10.31
CA LEU A 98 -8.58 -6.55 9.18
C LEU A 98 -9.92 -6.61 8.45
N PRO A 99 -9.98 -6.25 7.16
CA PRO A 99 -11.20 -6.34 6.37
C PRO A 99 -11.67 -7.79 6.24
N ARG A 100 -12.95 -7.96 5.97
CA ARG A 100 -13.46 -9.28 5.61
C ARG A 100 -12.83 -9.74 4.31
N LEU A 101 -12.16 -10.88 4.36
CA LEU A 101 -11.54 -11.53 3.20
C LEU A 101 -12.43 -12.68 2.72
N ALA A 102 -12.53 -12.81 1.40
CA ALA A 102 -13.21 -13.90 0.71
C ALA A 102 -12.46 -14.19 -0.61
N LEU A 103 -11.17 -14.52 -0.49
CA LEU A 103 -10.29 -14.82 -1.63
C LEU A 103 -10.06 -16.33 -1.73
N THR A 104 -9.45 -16.72 -2.84
CA THR A 104 -8.87 -18.06 -3.03
C THR A 104 -7.36 -17.87 -3.26
N ASP A 105 -6.54 -18.64 -2.55
CA ASP A 105 -5.11 -18.60 -2.78
C ASP A 105 -4.72 -19.38 -4.06
N LEU A 106 -3.44 -19.24 -4.47
CA LEU A 106 -2.93 -19.90 -5.68
C LEU A 106 -2.96 -21.43 -5.62
N ASN A 107 -3.17 -22.01 -4.44
CA ASN A 107 -3.34 -23.46 -4.27
C ASN A 107 -4.81 -23.90 -4.31
N GLY A 108 -5.74 -22.98 -4.65
CA GLY A 108 -7.17 -23.24 -4.69
C GLY A 108 -7.83 -23.31 -3.31
N GLN A 109 -7.15 -22.92 -2.24
CA GLN A 109 -7.69 -22.97 -0.89
C GLN A 109 -8.38 -21.65 -0.52
N PRO A 110 -9.55 -21.69 0.13
CA PRO A 110 -10.20 -20.49 0.63
C PRO A 110 -9.27 -19.70 1.54
N LEU A 111 -9.29 -18.37 1.41
CA LEU A 111 -8.55 -17.44 2.25
C LEU A 111 -9.55 -16.45 2.82
N THR A 112 -10.03 -16.75 4.03
CA THR A 112 -11.09 -15.99 4.69
C THR A 112 -10.63 -15.43 6.03
N SER A 113 -11.29 -14.37 6.49
CA SER A 113 -10.98 -13.74 7.77
C SER A 113 -11.17 -14.68 8.95
N GLU A 114 -12.14 -15.59 8.88
CA GLU A 114 -12.42 -16.58 9.92
C GLU A 114 -11.25 -17.55 10.13
N GLN A 115 -10.54 -17.90 9.06
CA GLN A 115 -9.35 -18.75 9.14
C GLN A 115 -8.15 -18.04 9.77
N LEU A 116 -8.19 -16.72 9.89
CA LEU A 116 -7.11 -15.89 10.43
C LEU A 116 -7.36 -15.54 11.91
N ALA A 117 -8.55 -15.78 12.40
CA ALA A 117 -8.95 -15.41 13.76
C ALA A 117 -8.00 -15.98 14.84
N GLY A 118 -7.69 -15.15 15.84
CA GLY A 118 -6.84 -15.53 16.97
C GLY A 118 -5.33 -15.58 16.68
N ARG A 119 -4.91 -15.22 15.46
CA ARG A 119 -3.50 -15.10 15.07
C ARG A 119 -3.14 -13.65 14.79
N ALA A 120 -1.88 -13.29 14.97
CA ALA A 120 -1.34 -12.08 14.34
C ALA A 120 -1.38 -12.28 12.82
N VAL A 121 -1.76 -11.24 12.09
CA VAL A 121 -1.88 -11.30 10.63
C VAL A 121 -1.00 -10.23 10.00
N MET A 122 -0.20 -10.63 9.04
CA MET A 122 0.52 -9.71 8.16
C MET A 122 0.01 -9.86 6.73
N VAL A 123 -0.32 -8.75 6.11
CA VAL A 123 -0.75 -8.68 4.71
C VAL A 123 0.20 -7.79 3.96
N GLU A 124 0.85 -8.31 2.93
CA GLU A 124 1.64 -7.52 1.98
C GLU A 124 0.95 -7.45 0.64
N PHE A 125 0.70 -6.24 0.16
CA PHE A 125 0.37 -6.00 -1.24
C PHE A 125 1.64 -5.84 -2.06
N TRP A 126 1.77 -6.62 -3.12
CA TRP A 126 2.98 -6.71 -3.92
C TRP A 126 2.68 -6.84 -5.42
N ALA A 127 3.68 -6.62 -6.26
CA ALA A 127 3.58 -6.83 -7.70
C ALA A 127 4.83 -7.48 -8.29
N THR A 128 4.67 -8.20 -9.39
CA THR A 128 5.77 -8.92 -10.05
C THR A 128 6.83 -8.00 -10.64
N TRP A 129 6.47 -6.77 -10.96
CA TRP A 129 7.34 -5.71 -11.48
C TRP A 129 7.98 -4.84 -10.39
N CYS A 130 7.79 -5.17 -9.11
CA CYS A 130 8.25 -4.40 -7.96
C CYS A 130 9.52 -5.04 -7.35
N PRO A 131 10.74 -4.53 -7.64
CA PRO A 131 11.97 -5.14 -7.11
C PRO A 131 12.04 -5.18 -5.59
N PRO A 132 11.69 -4.10 -4.83
CA PRO A 132 11.71 -4.17 -3.37
C PRO A 132 10.71 -5.19 -2.79
N CYS A 133 9.60 -5.46 -3.48
CA CYS A 133 8.65 -6.49 -3.05
C CYS A 133 9.27 -7.90 -3.01
N ARG A 134 10.21 -8.19 -3.90
CA ARG A 134 10.88 -9.49 -3.90
C ARG A 134 11.66 -9.71 -2.60
N SER A 135 12.43 -8.68 -2.20
CA SER A 135 13.22 -8.75 -0.95
C SER A 135 12.32 -8.83 0.28
N THR A 136 11.17 -8.12 0.28
CA THR A 136 10.24 -8.19 1.40
C THR A 136 9.55 -9.55 1.48
N LEU A 137 9.14 -10.14 0.36
CA LEU A 137 8.54 -11.48 0.32
C LEU A 137 9.50 -12.57 0.84
N ASP A 138 10.78 -12.51 0.48
CA ASP A 138 11.80 -13.43 0.99
C ASP A 138 11.92 -13.32 2.52
N TRP A 139 12.00 -12.09 3.03
CA TRP A 139 12.02 -11.83 4.46
C TRP A 139 10.74 -12.26 5.19
N LEU A 140 9.56 -12.11 4.58
CA LEU A 140 8.32 -12.64 5.14
C LEU A 140 8.37 -14.17 5.33
N GLY A 141 9.06 -14.88 4.45
CA GLY A 141 9.34 -16.31 4.61
C GLY A 141 10.17 -16.62 5.86
N GLU A 142 11.16 -15.79 6.17
CA GLU A 142 11.95 -15.90 7.41
C GLU A 142 11.07 -15.65 8.64
N LEU A 143 10.23 -14.63 8.62
CA LEU A 143 9.27 -14.35 9.70
C LEU A 143 8.30 -15.50 9.90
N LYS A 144 7.77 -16.09 8.83
CA LYS A 144 6.89 -17.26 8.93
C LYS A 144 7.61 -18.44 9.58
N SER A 145 8.88 -18.65 9.26
CA SER A 145 9.70 -19.69 9.86
C SER A 145 9.95 -19.42 11.36
N LYS A 146 10.16 -18.16 11.74
CA LYS A 146 10.40 -17.74 13.14
C LYS A 146 9.15 -17.89 14.00
N TYR A 147 7.99 -17.42 13.52
CA TYR A 147 6.77 -17.31 14.35
C TYR A 147 5.76 -18.45 14.16
N GLY A 148 5.97 -19.30 13.16
CA GLY A 148 5.14 -20.50 12.92
C GLY A 148 3.65 -20.16 12.79
N ASP A 149 2.82 -20.90 13.48
CA ASP A 149 1.37 -20.76 13.41
C ASP A 149 0.80 -19.55 14.17
N LYS A 150 1.60 -18.90 15.01
CA LYS A 150 1.21 -17.66 15.68
C LYS A 150 1.02 -16.50 14.69
N LEU A 151 1.68 -16.56 13.53
CA LEU A 151 1.65 -15.55 12.49
C LEU A 151 1.07 -16.10 11.19
N ALA A 152 -0.01 -15.51 10.71
CA ALA A 152 -0.50 -15.72 9.34
C ALA A 152 0.08 -14.64 8.41
N ILE A 153 0.63 -15.05 7.27
CA ILE A 153 1.19 -14.13 6.28
C ILE A 153 0.47 -14.31 4.95
N LEU A 154 -0.08 -13.21 4.45
CA LEU A 154 -0.79 -13.13 3.18
C LEU A 154 0.01 -12.24 2.23
N ALA A 155 0.34 -12.76 1.07
CA ALA A 155 0.96 -12.01 -0.02
C ALA A 155 -0.08 -11.80 -1.13
N LEU A 156 -0.66 -10.61 -1.17
CA LEU A 156 -1.73 -10.25 -2.08
C LEU A 156 -1.17 -9.55 -3.32
N ALA A 157 -1.16 -10.25 -4.46
CA ALA A 157 -0.64 -9.73 -5.71
C ALA A 157 -1.61 -8.73 -6.34
N VAL A 158 -1.08 -7.58 -6.79
CA VAL A 158 -1.81 -6.55 -7.52
C VAL A 158 -1.16 -6.30 -8.87
N GLU A 159 -1.95 -5.88 -9.86
CA GLU A 159 -1.49 -5.39 -11.18
C GLU A 159 -0.35 -6.21 -11.80
N SER A 160 -0.51 -7.50 -11.80
CA SER A 160 0.52 -8.43 -12.30
C SER A 160 -0.09 -9.52 -13.14
N PRO A 161 0.57 -9.95 -14.23
CA PRO A 161 0.13 -11.09 -15.01
C PRO A 161 0.13 -12.37 -14.15
N GLU A 162 -0.92 -13.17 -14.27
CA GLU A 162 -1.13 -14.36 -13.44
C GLU A 162 0.01 -15.38 -13.56
N ASP A 163 0.52 -15.62 -14.78
CA ASP A 163 1.66 -16.48 -15.04
C ASP A 163 2.92 -16.03 -14.30
N LYS A 164 3.13 -14.73 -14.20
CA LYS A 164 4.25 -14.14 -13.45
C LYS A 164 4.05 -14.27 -11.94
N ILE A 165 2.80 -14.11 -11.46
CA ILE A 165 2.48 -14.32 -10.04
C ILE A 165 2.80 -15.76 -9.64
N HIS A 166 2.34 -16.74 -10.42
CA HIS A 166 2.63 -18.16 -10.18
C HIS A 166 4.15 -18.43 -10.19
N SER A 167 4.88 -17.86 -11.16
CA SER A 167 6.33 -18.00 -11.23
C SER A 167 7.05 -17.48 -9.98
N VAL A 168 6.63 -16.32 -9.46
CA VAL A 168 7.19 -15.75 -8.23
C VAL A 168 6.80 -16.62 -7.03
N ALA A 169 5.54 -16.96 -6.90
CA ALA A 169 5.01 -17.73 -5.77
C ALA A 169 5.73 -19.09 -5.62
N ALA A 170 6.07 -19.75 -6.73
CA ALA A 170 6.81 -21.00 -6.73
C ALA A 170 8.21 -20.92 -6.12
N SER A 171 8.80 -19.71 -6.03
CA SER A 171 10.12 -19.47 -5.43
C SER A 171 10.05 -19.00 -3.97
N LEU A 172 8.87 -18.72 -3.44
CA LEU A 172 8.70 -18.23 -2.08
C LEU A 172 8.79 -19.35 -1.04
N SER A 173 9.15 -18.98 0.17
CA SER A 173 9.18 -19.90 1.30
C SER A 173 7.79 -20.52 1.56
N PRO A 174 7.72 -21.81 1.91
CA PRO A 174 6.47 -22.44 2.30
C PRO A 174 5.80 -21.72 3.48
N GLY A 175 4.47 -21.62 3.44
CA GLY A 175 3.68 -21.05 4.54
C GLY A 175 3.22 -19.61 4.32
N LEU A 176 3.70 -18.91 3.27
CA LEU A 176 3.06 -17.70 2.78
C LEU A 176 1.83 -18.08 1.96
N ARG A 177 0.70 -17.45 2.23
CA ARG A 177 -0.50 -17.61 1.44
C ARG A 177 -0.55 -16.53 0.37
N VAL A 178 -0.40 -16.94 -0.88
CA VAL A 178 -0.37 -16.02 -2.03
C VAL A 178 -1.73 -16.04 -2.71
N ALA A 179 -2.32 -14.88 -2.95
CA ALA A 179 -3.56 -14.74 -3.71
C ALA A 179 -3.48 -13.55 -4.68
N ILE A 180 -4.31 -13.62 -5.71
CA ILE A 180 -4.53 -12.49 -6.62
C ILE A 180 -5.59 -11.60 -5.99
N THR A 181 -5.28 -10.31 -5.88
CA THR A 181 -6.18 -9.32 -5.26
C THR A 181 -7.20 -8.83 -6.27
N ASP A 182 -8.46 -8.84 -5.88
CA ASP A 182 -9.52 -8.15 -6.62
C ASP A 182 -9.66 -6.67 -6.19
N ALA A 183 -10.42 -5.91 -6.98
CA ALA A 183 -10.64 -4.49 -6.71
C ALA A 183 -11.37 -4.26 -5.37
N ALA A 184 -12.30 -5.13 -5.01
CA ALA A 184 -13.07 -5.01 -3.77
C ALA A 184 -12.17 -5.19 -2.54
N THR A 185 -11.25 -6.16 -2.59
CA THR A 185 -10.26 -6.37 -1.53
C THR A 185 -9.30 -5.18 -1.43
N ALA A 186 -8.77 -4.67 -2.55
CA ALA A 186 -7.90 -3.50 -2.55
C ALA A 186 -8.61 -2.26 -1.98
N GLU A 187 -9.88 -2.06 -2.31
CA GLU A 187 -10.71 -0.98 -1.76
C GLU A 187 -10.93 -1.14 -0.26
N ALA A 188 -11.22 -2.35 0.21
CA ALA A 188 -11.41 -2.65 1.63
C ALA A 188 -10.16 -2.34 2.48
N PHE A 189 -8.95 -2.47 1.90
CA PHE A 189 -7.69 -2.06 2.52
C PHE A 189 -7.36 -0.56 2.34
N GLY A 190 -8.30 0.24 1.87
CA GLY A 190 -8.16 1.70 1.75
C GLY A 190 -7.55 2.16 0.43
N ASN A 191 -7.75 1.38 -0.63
CA ASN A 191 -7.19 1.61 -1.97
C ASN A 191 -5.65 1.57 -1.96
N ILE A 192 -5.09 0.43 -2.27
CA ILE A 192 -3.65 0.23 -2.34
C ILE A 192 -3.05 1.10 -3.44
N THR A 193 -2.27 2.09 -3.06
CA THR A 193 -1.72 3.11 -3.97
C THR A 193 -0.24 2.92 -4.27
N SER A 194 0.43 2.07 -3.52
CA SER A 194 1.85 1.75 -3.71
C SER A 194 2.14 0.32 -3.29
N VAL A 195 3.22 -0.24 -3.81
CA VAL A 195 3.74 -1.54 -3.42
C VAL A 195 5.25 -1.44 -3.16
N PRO A 196 5.79 -2.17 -2.17
CA PRO A 196 5.03 -2.95 -1.19
C PRO A 196 4.23 -2.07 -0.23
N THR A 197 3.07 -2.54 0.21
CA THR A 197 2.36 -1.98 1.37
C THR A 197 2.04 -3.11 2.32
N MET A 198 2.44 -2.97 3.57
CA MET A 198 2.26 -3.98 4.61
C MET A 198 1.29 -3.51 5.67
N PHE A 199 0.38 -4.37 6.05
CA PHE A 199 -0.53 -4.21 7.18
C PHE A 199 -0.24 -5.27 8.23
N LEU A 200 -0.14 -4.85 9.48
CA LEU A 200 -0.02 -5.74 10.63
C LEU A 200 -1.28 -5.61 11.48
N PHE A 201 -1.87 -6.75 11.81
CA PHE A 201 -3.05 -6.87 12.66
C PHE A 201 -2.73 -7.73 13.86
N ASP A 202 -3.27 -7.34 15.00
CA ASP A 202 -3.20 -8.15 16.21
C ASP A 202 -4.16 -9.36 16.15
N ARG A 203 -4.15 -10.20 17.18
CA ARG A 203 -4.99 -11.39 17.27
C ARG A 203 -6.50 -11.10 17.29
N SER A 204 -6.89 -9.89 17.63
CA SER A 204 -8.29 -9.44 17.59
C SER A 204 -8.69 -8.90 16.19
N GLY A 205 -7.73 -8.83 15.28
CA GLY A 205 -7.88 -8.25 13.96
C GLY A 205 -7.76 -6.72 13.92
N LYS A 206 -7.41 -6.07 15.03
CA LYS A 206 -7.19 -4.62 15.06
C LYS A 206 -5.88 -4.29 14.36
N THR A 207 -5.86 -3.21 13.59
CA THR A 207 -4.63 -2.74 12.94
C THR A 207 -3.62 -2.26 13.97
N ALA A 208 -2.46 -2.89 13.99
CA ALA A 208 -1.33 -2.53 14.83
C ALA A 208 -0.38 -1.58 14.10
N ARG A 209 -0.11 -1.83 12.80
CA ARG A 209 0.78 -0.99 11.99
C ARG A 209 0.48 -1.10 10.51
N VAL A 210 0.79 -0.02 9.79
CA VAL A 210 0.85 0.00 8.32
C VAL A 210 2.20 0.55 7.90
N VAL A 211 2.87 -0.13 6.95
CA VAL A 211 4.15 0.33 6.39
C VAL A 211 3.99 0.47 4.88
N TYR A 212 4.37 1.62 4.36
CA TYR A 212 4.34 1.94 2.94
C TYR A 212 5.74 1.88 2.37
N GLY A 213 5.93 1.15 1.26
CA GLY A 213 7.24 0.94 0.66
C GLY A 213 8.12 -0.01 1.46
N ALA A 214 9.42 -0.01 1.15
CA ALA A 214 10.45 -0.77 1.85
C ALA A 214 11.51 0.19 2.39
N PRO A 215 11.21 0.94 3.48
CA PRO A 215 12.18 1.84 4.08
C PRO A 215 13.38 1.05 4.63
N PRO A 216 14.57 1.68 4.76
CA PRO A 216 15.78 0.99 5.22
C PRO A 216 15.66 0.33 6.60
N ASP A 217 14.79 0.86 7.45
CA ASP A 217 14.52 0.37 8.79
C ASP A 217 13.24 -0.50 8.89
N LEU A 218 12.70 -0.96 7.75
CA LEU A 218 11.48 -1.77 7.68
C LEU A 218 11.51 -2.94 8.67
N HIS A 219 12.59 -3.71 8.66
CA HIS A 219 12.71 -4.91 9.52
C HIS A 219 12.63 -4.55 11.01
N ALA A 220 13.29 -3.46 11.42
CA ALA A 220 13.26 -2.98 12.80
C ALA A 220 11.86 -2.49 13.18
N GLN A 221 11.22 -1.71 12.31
CA GLN A 221 9.86 -1.21 12.54
C GLN A 221 8.83 -2.32 12.71
N VAL A 222 8.93 -3.38 11.93
CA VAL A 222 8.01 -4.52 11.98
C VAL A 222 8.33 -5.42 13.16
N ALA A 223 9.61 -5.70 13.44
CA ALA A 223 10.02 -6.54 14.56
C ALA A 223 9.56 -5.96 15.90
N GLU A 224 9.72 -4.65 16.10
CA GLU A 224 9.27 -3.95 17.32
C GLU A 224 7.79 -4.21 17.65
N VAL A 225 6.95 -4.25 16.63
CA VAL A 225 5.51 -4.47 16.80
C VAL A 225 5.19 -5.96 16.87
N LEU A 226 5.79 -6.75 15.97
CA LEU A 226 5.41 -8.15 15.77
C LEU A 226 5.64 -9.02 16.98
N ASP A 227 6.76 -8.86 17.70
CA ASP A 227 7.03 -9.62 18.93
C ASP A 227 5.92 -9.43 19.96
N SER A 228 5.37 -8.21 20.09
CA SER A 228 4.24 -7.93 21.00
C SER A 228 2.89 -8.49 20.52
N LEU A 229 2.75 -8.79 19.23
CA LEU A 229 1.49 -9.30 18.67
C LEU A 229 1.38 -10.82 18.74
N VAL A 230 2.51 -11.53 18.84
CA VAL A 230 2.57 -13.00 18.80
C VAL A 230 2.73 -13.64 20.18
N ASP A 231 3.02 -12.84 21.23
CA ASP A 231 3.04 -13.27 22.62
C ASP A 231 1.60 -13.51 23.13
#